data_df06e7e0e4ef53f00eb15787652aee26
#
_entry.id   df06e7e0e4ef53f00eb15787652aee26
#
_cell.length_a   1.000
_cell.length_b   1.000
_cell.length_c   1.000
_cell.angle_alpha   90.00
_cell.angle_beta   90.00
_cell.angle_gamma   90.00
#
_symmetry.space_group_name_H-M   'P 1'
#
loop_
_entity.id
_entity.type
_entity.pdbx_description
1 polymer ?
#
loop_
_entity_poly.entity_id
_entity_poly.type
_entity_poly.pdbx_seq_one_letter_code
_entity_poly.pdbx_strand_id
1 'polypeptide(L)'
;MKKIWYAPYKFESYGEAEIKAVEESLRDGWLAGFGPRTTEFEQKIAKEFGKKYGVFVNSGSSACLLAIASLDLEKGSEIITPSLTFSTTLAPIIQLGYVPKFIDSELTTYVPSVNAIIEAITSKTKAIMVPNLIGNKPDWELLRRELMRMNRSDIFVIEDSADTITSTEDSDISTTSFYASHVITAGGMGGMVMFNKKEHKKRALMFRDWGRIGDNSENMDDRFTHSVDGLPYDYKFLYGVLGYNMKCAEANAAFGLVQLERFQSFKNIRRANIERYLENLKDVKELILPDDSIKPNWLAIPLQTKNRLELLQFLEKNNIQTRVTFAGNVTRHPVYREYLQDFEVADTIMKNGFLLGAHHGMNTDDVDYVCDKIKEFYASK
;
A
#
# COMPACT_ATOMS: atom_id res chain seq x y z
N MET A 1 30.89 -12.79 4.23
CA MET A 1 29.62 -13.37 3.73
C MET A 1 28.70 -12.21 3.36
N LYS A 2 28.02 -12.25 2.19
CA LYS A 2 27.05 -11.22 1.74
C LYS A 2 25.91 -11.15 2.76
N LYS A 3 25.44 -9.94 3.08
CA LYS A 3 24.23 -9.78 3.87
C LYS A 3 23.00 -9.91 2.97
N ILE A 4 22.04 -10.75 3.35
CA ILE A 4 20.75 -10.89 2.68
C ILE A 4 19.79 -9.89 3.33
N TRP A 5 19.34 -8.91 2.57
CA TRP A 5 18.44 -7.86 3.03
C TRP A 5 16.98 -8.28 2.89
N TYR A 6 16.13 -7.76 3.75
CA TYR A 6 14.67 -7.92 3.64
C TYR A 6 14.09 -7.20 2.41
N ALA A 7 14.65 -6.08 2.05
CA ALA A 7 14.25 -5.25 0.92
C ALA A 7 15.48 -4.84 0.09
N PRO A 8 15.33 -4.43 -1.18
CA PRO A 8 16.46 -3.98 -2.00
C PRO A 8 17.27 -2.89 -1.30
N TYR A 9 18.59 -3.01 -1.36
CA TYR A 9 19.50 -2.09 -0.67
C TYR A 9 20.39 -1.35 -1.67
N LYS A 10 20.55 -0.03 -1.49
CA LYS A 10 21.38 0.81 -2.37
C LYS A 10 21.08 0.57 -3.86
N PHE A 11 22.10 0.32 -4.66
CA PHE A 11 22.02 0.13 -6.11
C PHE A 11 21.28 -1.15 -6.56
N GLU A 12 20.85 -2.01 -5.66
CA GLU A 12 19.96 -3.13 -6.00
C GLU A 12 18.57 -2.66 -6.44
N SER A 13 18.12 -1.49 -5.94
CA SER A 13 16.81 -0.91 -6.26
C SER A 13 16.83 0.04 -7.45
N TYR A 14 17.96 0.67 -7.79
CA TYR A 14 18.05 1.65 -8.87
C TYR A 14 19.47 1.70 -9.49
N GLY A 15 19.63 2.42 -10.61
CA GLY A 15 20.90 2.57 -11.31
C GLY A 15 21.00 3.90 -12.07
N GLU A 16 21.87 3.94 -13.07
CA GLU A 16 22.15 5.14 -13.86
C GLU A 16 20.95 5.72 -14.60
N ALA A 17 19.97 4.88 -14.98
CA ALA A 17 18.78 5.33 -15.69
C ALA A 17 17.91 6.23 -14.80
N GLU A 18 17.70 5.85 -13.54
CA GLU A 18 16.97 6.63 -12.56
C GLU A 18 17.72 7.91 -12.19
N ILE A 19 19.05 7.85 -12.02
CA ILE A 19 19.91 9.03 -11.73
C ILE A 19 19.78 10.04 -12.87
N LYS A 20 19.90 9.59 -14.12
CA LYS A 20 19.78 10.44 -15.29
C LYS A 20 18.41 11.08 -15.42
N ALA A 21 17.34 10.32 -15.17
CA ALA A 21 15.96 10.84 -15.22
C ALA A 21 15.75 11.98 -14.20
N VAL A 22 16.31 11.83 -12.99
CA VAL A 22 16.27 12.89 -11.96
C VAL A 22 17.08 14.12 -12.40
N GLU A 23 18.28 13.92 -12.94
CA GLU A 23 19.11 15.02 -13.45
C GLU A 23 18.38 15.79 -14.55
N GLU A 24 17.80 15.10 -15.53
CA GLU A 24 17.02 15.71 -16.60
C GLU A 24 15.82 16.50 -16.05
N SER A 25 15.08 15.94 -15.09
CA SER A 25 13.96 16.63 -14.44
C SER A 25 14.37 17.95 -13.79
N LEU A 26 15.54 17.98 -13.13
CA LEU A 26 16.07 19.20 -12.52
C LEU A 26 16.52 20.23 -13.58
N ARG A 27 17.08 19.79 -14.70
CA ARG A 27 17.46 20.67 -15.83
C ARG A 27 16.24 21.27 -16.54
N ASP A 28 15.13 20.55 -16.61
CA ASP A 28 13.85 21.03 -17.14
C ASP A 28 13.21 22.13 -16.28
N GLY A 29 13.66 22.29 -15.03
CA GLY A 29 13.27 23.36 -14.12
C GLY A 29 11.94 23.16 -13.39
N TRP A 30 11.27 22.03 -13.55
CA TRP A 30 10.08 21.69 -12.79
C TRP A 30 10.49 21.12 -11.41
N LEU A 31 10.18 21.85 -10.32
CA LEU A 31 10.53 21.42 -8.96
C LEU A 31 9.37 20.77 -8.22
N ALA A 32 8.19 21.42 -8.26
CA ALA A 32 6.99 20.89 -7.58
C ALA A 32 6.27 19.84 -8.43
N GLY A 33 5.64 18.87 -7.78
CA GLY A 33 5.00 17.74 -8.42
C GLY A 33 3.64 18.07 -9.05
N PHE A 34 3.65 18.86 -10.10
CA PHE A 34 2.53 19.09 -11.02
C PHE A 34 3.02 19.32 -12.46
N GLY A 35 4.24 18.95 -12.76
CA GLY A 35 4.84 19.02 -14.08
C GLY A 35 4.49 17.81 -14.96
N PRO A 36 5.13 17.74 -16.15
CA PRO A 36 4.82 16.71 -17.14
C PRO A 36 5.12 15.30 -16.67
N ARG A 37 6.22 15.09 -15.91
CA ARG A 37 6.59 13.75 -15.41
C ARG A 37 5.62 13.25 -14.33
N THR A 38 5.18 14.14 -13.44
CA THR A 38 4.11 13.82 -12.47
C THR A 38 2.83 13.45 -13.18
N THR A 39 2.41 14.22 -14.18
CA THR A 39 1.21 13.94 -14.97
C THR A 39 1.28 12.57 -15.65
N GLU A 40 2.42 12.26 -16.28
CA GLU A 40 2.65 10.98 -16.93
C GLU A 40 2.65 9.82 -15.91
N PHE A 41 3.32 10.00 -14.77
CA PHE A 41 3.38 8.98 -13.73
C PHE A 41 2.00 8.68 -13.14
N GLU A 42 1.20 9.73 -12.84
CA GLU A 42 -0.18 9.59 -12.40
C GLU A 42 -1.03 8.79 -13.39
N GLN A 43 -0.91 9.07 -14.70
CA GLN A 43 -1.66 8.36 -15.74
C GLN A 43 -1.24 6.91 -15.87
N LYS A 44 0.07 6.63 -15.90
CA LYS A 44 0.62 5.28 -16.05
C LYS A 44 0.28 4.39 -14.85
N ILE A 45 0.46 4.88 -13.63
CA ILE A 45 0.12 4.13 -12.42
C ILE A 45 -1.40 3.91 -12.31
N ALA A 46 -2.22 4.92 -12.59
CA ALA A 46 -3.67 4.73 -12.60
C ALA A 46 -4.10 3.63 -13.59
N LYS A 47 -3.47 3.58 -14.76
CA LYS A 47 -3.72 2.53 -15.76
C LYS A 47 -3.34 1.13 -15.28
N GLU A 48 -2.20 0.97 -14.57
CA GLU A 48 -1.79 -0.31 -13.98
C GLU A 48 -2.82 -0.85 -12.99
N PHE A 49 -3.54 0.03 -12.30
CA PHE A 49 -4.61 -0.31 -11.36
C PHE A 49 -6.01 -0.38 -12.01
N GLY A 50 -6.14 -0.19 -13.33
CA GLY A 50 -7.45 -0.14 -13.99
C GLY A 50 -8.28 1.09 -13.61
N LYS A 51 -7.64 2.19 -13.15
CA LYS A 51 -8.30 3.43 -12.72
C LYS A 51 -8.17 4.54 -13.76
N LYS A 52 -9.11 5.50 -13.70
CA LYS A 52 -9.15 6.62 -14.65
C LYS A 52 -8.24 7.79 -14.27
N TYR A 53 -8.01 7.97 -12.98
CA TYR A 53 -7.30 9.15 -12.46
C TYR A 53 -6.32 8.75 -11.36
N GLY A 54 -5.11 9.31 -11.39
CA GLY A 54 -4.12 9.25 -10.32
C GLY A 54 -3.94 10.61 -9.66
N VAL A 55 -3.52 10.61 -8.40
CA VAL A 55 -3.03 11.77 -7.65
C VAL A 55 -1.77 11.34 -6.90
N PHE A 56 -0.63 11.85 -7.34
CA PHE A 56 0.67 11.56 -6.76
C PHE A 56 0.87 12.34 -5.46
N VAL A 57 1.33 11.66 -4.42
CA VAL A 57 1.50 12.18 -3.07
C VAL A 57 2.82 11.71 -2.45
N ASN A 58 3.24 12.33 -1.34
CA ASN A 58 4.52 12.10 -0.70
C ASN A 58 4.66 10.74 0.01
N SER A 59 3.59 9.97 0.20
CA SER A 59 3.63 8.64 0.82
C SER A 59 2.37 7.83 0.58
N GLY A 60 2.45 6.50 0.71
CA GLY A 60 1.27 5.63 0.75
C GLY A 60 0.30 5.99 1.89
N SER A 61 0.82 6.41 3.05
CA SER A 61 -0.01 6.88 4.17
C SER A 61 -0.86 8.09 3.81
N SER A 62 -0.28 9.06 3.09
CA SER A 62 -1.03 10.20 2.56
C SER A 62 -2.06 9.77 1.51
N ALA A 63 -1.73 8.77 0.68
CA ALA A 63 -2.67 8.20 -0.28
C ALA A 63 -3.89 7.59 0.42
N CYS A 64 -3.67 6.80 1.49
CA CYS A 64 -4.75 6.21 2.31
C CYS A 64 -5.63 7.29 2.96
N LEU A 65 -5.02 8.34 3.51
CA LEU A 65 -5.76 9.47 4.09
C LEU A 65 -6.62 10.18 3.03
N LEU A 66 -6.06 10.47 1.86
CA LEU A 66 -6.79 11.12 0.77
C LEU A 66 -7.89 10.23 0.17
N ALA A 67 -7.68 8.91 0.14
CA ALA A 67 -8.70 7.96 -0.31
C ALA A 67 -9.98 8.11 0.52
N ILE A 68 -9.86 8.08 1.86
CA ILE A 68 -11.00 8.19 2.75
C ILE A 68 -11.54 9.63 2.79
N ALA A 69 -10.68 10.65 2.88
CA ALA A 69 -11.10 12.06 2.94
C ALA A 69 -11.87 12.51 1.68
N SER A 70 -11.57 11.89 0.53
CA SER A 70 -12.25 12.19 -0.74
C SER A 70 -13.71 11.74 -0.80
N LEU A 71 -14.12 10.81 0.08
CA LEU A 71 -15.49 10.27 0.11
C LEU A 71 -16.51 11.20 0.76
N ASP A 72 -16.06 12.10 1.62
CA ASP A 72 -16.94 13.05 2.35
C ASP A 72 -18.08 12.37 3.13
N LEU A 73 -17.75 11.32 3.84
CA LEU A 73 -18.73 10.57 4.61
C LEU A 73 -19.20 11.36 5.84
N GLU A 74 -20.38 11.05 6.31
CA GLU A 74 -20.87 11.59 7.61
C GLU A 74 -20.00 11.05 8.75
N LYS A 75 -19.69 11.92 9.73
CA LYS A 75 -18.96 11.51 10.94
C LYS A 75 -19.69 10.39 11.65
N GLY A 76 -18.96 9.42 12.16
CA GLY A 76 -19.53 8.23 12.79
C GLY A 76 -19.95 7.14 11.80
N SER A 77 -19.77 7.34 10.48
CA SER A 77 -19.89 6.25 9.50
C SER A 77 -18.92 5.12 9.83
N GLU A 78 -19.38 3.87 9.68
CA GLU A 78 -18.52 2.70 9.88
C GLU A 78 -17.72 2.40 8.60
N ILE A 79 -16.43 2.08 8.79
CA ILE A 79 -15.54 1.59 7.74
C ILE A 79 -14.98 0.24 8.17
N ILE A 80 -15.28 -0.81 7.41
CA ILE A 80 -14.77 -2.15 7.67
C ILE A 80 -13.29 -2.21 7.28
N THR A 81 -12.46 -2.75 8.18
CA THR A 81 -11.02 -2.93 7.98
C THR A 81 -10.51 -4.15 8.76
N PRO A 82 -9.51 -4.91 8.28
CA PRO A 82 -8.98 -6.03 9.04
C PRO A 82 -8.15 -5.54 10.24
N SER A 83 -8.09 -6.38 11.28
CA SER A 83 -7.20 -6.18 12.42
C SER A 83 -5.74 -6.48 12.07
N LEU A 84 -5.49 -7.38 11.12
CA LEU A 84 -4.18 -7.64 10.53
C LEU A 84 -3.93 -6.65 9.39
N THR A 85 -3.25 -5.55 9.69
CA THR A 85 -3.02 -4.46 8.72
C THR A 85 -1.78 -3.66 9.09
N PHE A 86 -1.45 -2.68 8.25
CA PHE A 86 -0.49 -1.64 8.61
C PHE A 86 -1.20 -0.47 9.29
N SER A 87 -0.52 0.21 10.21
CA SER A 87 -1.11 1.29 11.02
C SER A 87 -1.78 2.38 10.18
N THR A 88 -1.21 2.76 9.03
CA THR A 88 -1.71 3.86 8.20
C THR A 88 -2.82 3.48 7.21
N THR A 89 -3.22 2.21 7.15
CA THR A 89 -4.51 1.79 6.58
C THR A 89 -5.66 2.15 7.54
N LEU A 90 -5.43 1.95 8.86
CA LEU A 90 -6.42 2.20 9.92
C LEU A 90 -6.48 3.68 10.37
N ALA A 91 -5.32 4.30 10.58
CA ALA A 91 -5.23 5.64 11.19
C ALA A 91 -6.14 6.69 10.55
N PRO A 92 -6.27 6.79 9.21
CA PRO A 92 -7.14 7.77 8.56
C PRO A 92 -8.62 7.62 8.93
N ILE A 93 -9.10 6.40 9.19
CA ILE A 93 -10.48 6.13 9.61
C ILE A 93 -10.76 6.90 10.90
N ILE A 94 -9.88 6.77 11.88
CA ILE A 94 -10.02 7.39 13.21
C ILE A 94 -9.75 8.89 13.12
N GLN A 95 -8.70 9.32 12.41
CA GLN A 95 -8.32 10.73 12.27
C GLN A 95 -9.42 11.59 11.64
N LEU A 96 -10.20 11.00 10.73
CA LEU A 96 -11.32 11.70 10.07
C LEU A 96 -12.64 11.59 10.84
N GLY A 97 -12.65 10.94 12.03
CA GLY A 97 -13.83 10.81 12.87
C GLY A 97 -14.81 9.72 12.44
N TYR A 98 -14.35 8.73 11.71
CA TYR A 98 -15.10 7.53 11.35
C TYR A 98 -14.86 6.39 12.35
N VAL A 99 -15.71 5.38 12.33
CA VAL A 99 -15.66 4.25 13.25
C VAL A 99 -15.08 3.03 12.54
N PRO A 100 -13.91 2.52 12.96
CA PRO A 100 -13.39 1.28 12.39
C PRO A 100 -14.22 0.09 12.85
N LYS A 101 -14.67 -0.71 11.89
CA LYS A 101 -15.31 -2.01 12.14
C LYS A 101 -14.30 -3.10 11.80
N PHE A 102 -13.69 -3.68 12.84
CA PHE A 102 -12.64 -4.67 12.67
C PHE A 102 -13.19 -6.05 12.31
N ILE A 103 -12.44 -6.74 11.45
CA ILE A 103 -12.64 -8.15 11.09
C ILE A 103 -11.30 -8.89 11.16
N ASP A 104 -11.35 -10.23 11.25
CA ASP A 104 -10.15 -11.05 11.21
C ASP A 104 -9.72 -11.35 9.75
N SER A 105 -8.53 -11.89 9.58
CA SER A 105 -7.96 -12.32 8.32
C SER A 105 -7.85 -13.84 8.25
N GLU A 106 -7.47 -14.37 7.09
CA GLU A 106 -7.19 -15.78 6.90
C GLU A 106 -5.72 -16.09 7.19
N LEU A 107 -5.44 -17.29 7.73
CA LEU A 107 -4.12 -17.64 8.24
C LEU A 107 -3.03 -17.70 7.17
N THR A 108 -3.35 -18.15 5.97
CA THR A 108 -2.37 -18.39 4.89
C THR A 108 -2.41 -17.38 3.76
N THR A 109 -3.53 -16.65 3.62
CA THR A 109 -3.67 -15.56 2.64
C THR A 109 -3.37 -14.19 3.25
N TYR A 110 -3.43 -14.04 4.57
CA TYR A 110 -3.18 -12.77 5.30
C TYR A 110 -4.21 -11.66 5.01
N VAL A 111 -5.25 -11.95 4.28
CA VAL A 111 -6.34 -11.01 3.96
C VAL A 111 -7.69 -11.58 4.43
N PRO A 112 -8.69 -10.75 4.69
CA PRO A 112 -10.02 -11.25 5.10
C PRO A 112 -10.71 -11.98 3.95
N SER A 113 -11.50 -13.00 4.27
CA SER A 113 -12.43 -13.60 3.30
C SER A 113 -13.58 -12.64 2.97
N VAL A 114 -14.18 -12.80 1.78
CA VAL A 114 -15.33 -12.01 1.38
C VAL A 114 -16.50 -12.24 2.35
N ASN A 115 -16.68 -13.45 2.84
CA ASN A 115 -17.73 -13.77 3.83
C ASN A 115 -17.56 -12.95 5.12
N ALA A 116 -16.35 -12.88 5.67
CA ALA A 116 -16.07 -12.07 6.87
C ALA A 116 -16.38 -10.59 6.64
N ILE A 117 -16.09 -10.07 5.45
CA ILE A 117 -16.43 -8.68 5.09
C ILE A 117 -17.95 -8.49 5.05
N ILE A 118 -18.67 -9.39 4.37
CA ILE A 118 -20.13 -9.30 4.20
C ILE A 118 -20.87 -9.41 5.54
N GLU A 119 -20.47 -10.35 6.40
CA GLU A 119 -21.06 -10.54 7.73
C GLU A 119 -20.86 -9.33 8.66
N ALA A 120 -19.81 -8.55 8.45
CA ALA A 120 -19.54 -7.35 9.24
C ALA A 120 -20.37 -6.13 8.80
N ILE A 121 -21.06 -6.16 7.66
CA ILE A 121 -21.84 -5.03 7.13
C ILE A 121 -23.03 -4.71 8.04
N THR A 122 -23.16 -3.45 8.40
CA THR A 122 -24.31 -2.89 9.12
C THR A 122 -25.00 -1.80 8.29
N SER A 123 -26.10 -1.25 8.81
CA SER A 123 -26.74 -0.06 8.20
C SER A 123 -25.85 1.20 8.22
N LYS A 124 -24.87 1.25 9.11
CA LYS A 124 -23.90 2.35 9.25
C LYS A 124 -22.67 2.20 8.38
N THR A 125 -22.44 1.02 7.80
CA THR A 125 -21.28 0.78 6.94
C THR A 125 -21.37 1.62 5.67
N LYS A 126 -20.36 2.45 5.41
CA LYS A 126 -20.25 3.32 4.23
C LYS A 126 -19.05 3.03 3.36
N ALA A 127 -18.03 2.39 3.92
CA ALA A 127 -16.85 1.98 3.15
C ALA A 127 -16.25 0.68 3.69
N ILE A 128 -15.50 0.02 2.84
CA ILE A 128 -14.65 -1.13 3.15
C ILE A 128 -13.24 -0.73 2.73
N MET A 129 -12.28 -0.74 3.65
CA MET A 129 -10.87 -0.46 3.37
C MET A 129 -10.02 -1.64 3.79
N VAL A 130 -9.52 -2.39 2.81
CA VAL A 130 -8.75 -3.61 3.04
C VAL A 130 -7.42 -3.54 2.30
N PRO A 131 -6.30 -3.86 2.97
CA PRO A 131 -5.01 -3.94 2.29
C PRO A 131 -4.90 -5.21 1.44
N ASN A 132 -4.26 -5.07 0.28
CA ASN A 132 -3.68 -6.19 -0.46
C ASN A 132 -2.37 -6.61 0.24
N LEU A 133 -2.51 -7.13 1.47
CA LEU A 133 -1.42 -7.25 2.43
C LEU A 133 -0.32 -8.21 1.93
N ILE A 134 0.92 -7.74 1.95
CA ILE A 134 2.11 -8.44 1.43
C ILE A 134 2.05 -8.65 -0.10
N GLY A 135 0.91 -8.37 -0.75
CA GLY A 135 0.61 -8.63 -2.15
C GLY A 135 -0.50 -9.65 -2.38
N ASN A 136 -1.05 -10.24 -1.32
CA ASN A 136 -2.28 -11.04 -1.41
C ASN A 136 -3.48 -10.12 -1.62
N LYS A 137 -4.53 -10.64 -2.27
CA LYS A 137 -5.76 -9.89 -2.53
C LYS A 137 -6.98 -10.65 -2.05
N PRO A 138 -7.94 -9.97 -1.42
CA PRO A 138 -9.31 -10.49 -1.34
C PRO A 138 -9.87 -10.72 -2.76
N ASP A 139 -10.90 -11.53 -2.88
CA ASP A 139 -11.65 -11.65 -4.13
C ASP A 139 -12.57 -10.42 -4.30
N TRP A 140 -11.97 -9.35 -4.89
CA TRP A 140 -12.65 -8.07 -5.08
C TRP A 140 -13.87 -8.18 -6.01
N GLU A 141 -13.81 -9.03 -7.03
CA GLU A 141 -14.94 -9.28 -7.93
C GLU A 141 -16.11 -9.93 -7.20
N LEU A 142 -15.84 -10.97 -6.40
CA LEU A 142 -16.86 -11.61 -5.57
C LEU A 142 -17.45 -10.61 -4.57
N LEU A 143 -16.61 -9.81 -3.90
CA LEU A 143 -17.09 -8.79 -2.98
C LEU A 143 -18.06 -7.82 -3.68
N ARG A 144 -17.71 -7.34 -4.87
CA ARG A 144 -18.57 -6.41 -5.63
C ARG A 144 -19.91 -7.07 -6.00
N ARG A 145 -19.89 -8.32 -6.43
CA ARG A 145 -21.13 -9.08 -6.74
C ARG A 145 -22.02 -9.26 -5.51
N GLU A 146 -21.45 -9.60 -4.36
CA GLU A 146 -22.19 -9.75 -3.12
C GLU A 146 -22.80 -8.43 -2.64
N LEU A 147 -22.07 -7.33 -2.70
CA LEU A 147 -22.59 -5.99 -2.39
C LEU A 147 -23.80 -5.62 -3.29
N MET A 148 -23.72 -5.92 -4.59
CA MET A 148 -24.84 -5.72 -5.52
C MET A 148 -26.06 -6.58 -5.14
N ARG A 149 -25.84 -7.86 -4.80
CA ARG A 149 -26.90 -8.78 -4.40
C ARG A 149 -27.63 -8.34 -3.13
N MET A 150 -26.90 -7.70 -2.21
CA MET A 150 -27.44 -7.14 -0.97
C MET A 150 -28.08 -5.75 -1.14
N ASN A 151 -28.15 -5.19 -2.36
CA ASN A 151 -28.51 -3.80 -2.61
C ASN A 151 -27.66 -2.77 -1.82
N ARG A 152 -26.37 -3.09 -1.60
CA ARG A 152 -25.39 -2.25 -0.89
C ARG A 152 -24.29 -1.74 -1.81
N SER A 153 -24.63 -1.43 -3.06
CA SER A 153 -23.71 -0.76 -4.00
C SER A 153 -23.37 0.67 -3.60
N ASP A 154 -24.01 1.18 -2.55
CA ASP A 154 -23.69 2.45 -1.88
C ASP A 154 -22.38 2.41 -1.09
N ILE A 155 -21.90 1.22 -0.72
CA ILE A 155 -20.66 1.05 0.05
C ILE A 155 -19.45 1.20 -0.87
N PHE A 156 -18.57 2.13 -0.52
CA PHE A 156 -17.31 2.33 -1.23
C PHE A 156 -16.30 1.21 -0.91
N VAL A 157 -15.63 0.71 -1.93
CA VAL A 157 -14.58 -0.30 -1.80
C VAL A 157 -13.22 0.35 -2.07
N ILE A 158 -12.36 0.37 -1.06
CA ILE A 158 -11.01 0.96 -1.10
C ILE A 158 -9.99 -0.17 -0.90
N GLU A 159 -9.08 -0.33 -1.86
CA GLU A 159 -7.94 -1.21 -1.70
C GLU A 159 -6.68 -0.42 -1.32
N ASP A 160 -5.98 -0.87 -0.29
CA ASP A 160 -4.65 -0.39 0.04
C ASP A 160 -3.60 -1.36 -0.53
N SER A 161 -3.02 -0.99 -1.66
CA SER A 161 -2.01 -1.77 -2.36
C SER A 161 -0.59 -1.20 -2.15
N ALA A 162 -0.25 -0.81 -0.91
CA ALA A 162 1.10 -0.35 -0.60
C ALA A 162 2.17 -1.39 -0.97
N ASP A 163 1.85 -2.66 -0.80
CA ASP A 163 2.77 -3.79 -0.96
C ASP A 163 2.83 -4.36 -2.39
N THR A 164 1.95 -3.91 -3.30
CA THR A 164 1.87 -4.48 -4.65
C THR A 164 1.35 -3.47 -5.67
N ILE A 165 1.65 -3.72 -6.95
CA ILE A 165 1.04 -3.04 -8.09
C ILE A 165 0.27 -4.08 -8.88
N THR A 166 -1.04 -3.93 -8.95
CA THR A 166 -1.93 -4.93 -9.55
C THR A 166 -3.20 -4.27 -10.07
N SER A 167 -3.78 -4.80 -11.13
CA SER A 167 -5.07 -4.33 -11.62
C SER A 167 -6.19 -4.78 -10.68
N THR A 168 -7.08 -3.84 -10.32
CA THR A 168 -8.29 -4.10 -9.55
C THR A 168 -9.39 -3.16 -10.03
N GLU A 169 -10.20 -3.62 -10.98
CA GLU A 169 -11.29 -2.83 -11.56
C GLU A 169 -12.48 -2.71 -10.59
N ASP A 170 -12.66 -3.69 -9.71
CA ASP A 170 -13.81 -3.82 -8.81
C ASP A 170 -13.77 -2.93 -7.58
N SER A 171 -12.63 -2.33 -7.26
CA SER A 171 -12.54 -1.30 -6.22
C SER A 171 -12.88 0.10 -6.77
N ASP A 172 -13.46 0.98 -5.93
CA ASP A 172 -13.75 2.37 -6.29
C ASP A 172 -12.50 3.23 -6.26
N ILE A 173 -11.64 2.96 -5.27
CA ILE A 173 -10.40 3.70 -5.01
C ILE A 173 -9.28 2.71 -4.71
N SER A 174 -8.10 2.96 -5.28
CA SER A 174 -6.89 2.22 -4.99
C SER A 174 -5.82 3.16 -4.44
N THR A 175 -5.01 2.68 -3.49
CA THR A 175 -3.82 3.39 -3.05
C THR A 175 -2.58 2.52 -3.24
N THR A 176 -1.41 3.14 -3.40
CA THR A 176 -0.13 2.42 -3.41
C THR A 176 0.99 3.27 -2.84
N SER A 177 2.12 2.65 -2.56
CA SER A 177 3.29 3.29 -1.99
C SER A 177 4.53 3.04 -2.83
N PHE A 178 5.37 4.07 -2.91
CA PHE A 178 6.69 4.03 -3.56
C PHE A 178 7.82 4.25 -2.56
N TYR A 179 7.60 3.85 -1.31
CA TYR A 179 8.65 3.87 -0.28
C TYR A 179 9.81 2.94 -0.68
N ALA A 180 11.02 3.22 -0.19
CA ALA A 180 12.25 2.55 -0.59
C ALA A 180 12.21 1.01 -0.55
N SER A 181 11.43 0.41 0.35
CA SER A 181 11.33 -1.05 0.51
C SER A 181 10.21 -1.71 -0.31
N HIS A 182 9.41 -0.95 -1.03
CA HIS A 182 8.30 -1.48 -1.82
C HIS A 182 8.74 -2.03 -3.19
N VAL A 183 7.79 -2.53 -3.98
CA VAL A 183 8.07 -3.22 -5.24
C VAL A 183 8.79 -2.33 -6.24
N ILE A 184 8.35 -1.07 -6.35
CA ILE A 184 9.06 0.03 -7.01
C ILE A 184 9.12 1.23 -6.08
N THR A 185 10.09 2.12 -6.30
CA THR A 185 10.25 3.33 -5.48
C THR A 185 10.28 4.60 -6.33
N ALA A 186 9.86 5.72 -5.77
CA ALA A 186 9.98 7.04 -6.40
C ALA A 186 11.07 7.88 -5.70
N GLY A 187 12.30 7.36 -5.74
CA GLY A 187 13.44 7.99 -5.07
C GLY A 187 13.38 7.87 -3.55
N GLY A 188 12.85 6.76 -3.03
CA GLY A 188 12.78 6.45 -1.59
C GLY A 188 11.49 6.86 -0.88
N MET A 189 10.60 7.61 -1.54
CA MET A 189 9.33 8.07 -1.00
C MET A 189 8.25 8.13 -2.09
N GLY A 190 7.04 8.53 -1.73
CA GLY A 190 5.92 8.69 -2.65
C GLY A 190 4.78 7.71 -2.38
N GLY A 191 3.63 8.04 -2.92
CA GLY A 191 2.43 7.23 -2.95
C GLY A 191 1.48 7.72 -4.05
N MET A 192 0.49 6.93 -4.36
CA MET A 192 -0.53 7.30 -5.34
C MET A 192 -1.90 6.92 -4.81
N VAL A 193 -2.86 7.82 -4.93
CA VAL A 193 -4.27 7.47 -4.78
C VAL A 193 -4.95 7.56 -6.13
N MET A 194 -5.73 6.54 -6.49
CA MET A 194 -6.31 6.39 -7.83
C MET A 194 -7.82 6.23 -7.75
N PHE A 195 -8.51 6.84 -8.70
CA PHE A 195 -9.96 7.01 -8.69
C PHE A 195 -10.62 6.66 -10.02
N ASN A 196 -11.87 6.18 -9.97
CA ASN A 196 -12.74 6.06 -11.13
C ASN A 196 -13.59 7.32 -11.36
N LYS A 197 -13.87 8.12 -10.32
CA LYS A 197 -14.71 9.31 -10.37
C LYS A 197 -13.91 10.60 -10.25
N LYS A 198 -14.23 11.57 -11.13
CA LYS A 198 -13.53 12.86 -11.19
C LYS A 198 -13.75 13.71 -9.92
N GLU A 199 -14.93 13.61 -9.32
CA GLU A 199 -15.26 14.31 -8.07
C GLU A 199 -14.34 13.91 -6.91
N HIS A 200 -14.04 12.63 -6.73
CA HIS A 200 -13.11 12.15 -5.70
C HIS A 200 -11.68 12.64 -5.97
N LYS A 201 -11.23 12.58 -7.25
CA LYS A 201 -9.93 13.18 -7.63
C LYS A 201 -9.87 14.65 -7.24
N LYS A 202 -10.90 15.45 -7.62
CA LYS A 202 -10.94 16.89 -7.33
C LYS A 202 -10.84 17.15 -5.82
N ARG A 203 -11.60 16.39 -5.02
CA ARG A 203 -11.59 16.55 -3.57
C ARG A 203 -10.24 16.12 -2.96
N ALA A 204 -9.63 15.04 -3.44
CA ALA A 204 -8.30 14.61 -3.01
C ALA A 204 -7.22 15.67 -3.32
N LEU A 205 -7.30 16.34 -4.48
CA LEU A 205 -6.40 17.45 -4.83
C LEU A 205 -6.56 18.62 -3.87
N MET A 206 -7.80 18.97 -3.45
CA MET A 206 -8.00 20.02 -2.45
C MET A 206 -7.28 19.67 -1.14
N PHE A 207 -7.45 18.47 -0.62
CA PHE A 207 -6.78 18.04 0.61
C PHE A 207 -5.25 17.99 0.45
N ARG A 208 -4.74 17.50 -0.70
CA ARG A 208 -3.31 17.44 -0.99
C ARG A 208 -2.66 18.82 -1.01
N ASP A 209 -3.40 19.82 -1.50
CA ASP A 209 -2.91 21.14 -1.89
C ASP A 209 -3.45 22.24 -0.96
N TRP A 210 -3.20 22.11 0.35
CA TRP A 210 -3.54 23.06 1.44
C TRP A 210 -5.04 23.34 1.63
N GLY A 211 -5.92 22.64 0.99
CA GLY A 211 -7.37 22.90 1.01
C GLY A 211 -7.84 23.85 -0.08
N ARG A 212 -7.00 24.23 -1.03
CA ARG A 212 -7.33 25.15 -2.13
C ARG A 212 -8.46 24.62 -3.00
N ILE A 213 -9.41 25.49 -3.36
CA ILE A 213 -10.54 25.10 -4.23
C ILE A 213 -10.14 24.94 -5.70
N GLY A 214 -8.99 25.51 -6.11
CA GLY A 214 -8.41 25.39 -7.44
C GLY A 214 -6.96 25.85 -7.48
N ASP A 215 -6.21 25.33 -8.47
CA ASP A 215 -4.80 25.67 -8.72
C ASP A 215 -4.44 25.47 -10.21
N ASN A 216 -5.44 25.66 -11.12
CA ASN A 216 -5.34 25.20 -12.50
C ASN A 216 -4.91 26.27 -13.49
N SER A 217 -4.88 27.55 -13.10
CA SER A 217 -4.53 28.66 -13.99
C SER A 217 -3.64 29.69 -13.28
N GLU A 218 -2.66 30.22 -14.03
CA GLU A 218 -1.88 31.39 -13.64
C GLU A 218 -2.48 32.69 -14.20
N ASN A 219 -3.48 32.60 -15.10
CA ASN A 219 -4.13 33.76 -15.67
C ASN A 219 -4.92 34.55 -14.60
N MET A 220 -4.70 35.84 -14.51
CA MET A 220 -5.31 36.71 -13.51
C MET A 220 -6.85 36.73 -13.63
N ASP A 221 -7.39 36.75 -14.84
CA ASP A 221 -8.84 36.80 -15.06
C ASP A 221 -9.53 35.54 -14.54
N ASP A 222 -8.89 34.36 -14.70
CA ASP A 222 -9.38 33.11 -14.14
C ASP A 222 -9.26 33.08 -12.60
N ARG A 223 -8.17 33.61 -12.06
CA ARG A 223 -7.88 33.58 -10.62
C ARG A 223 -8.83 34.40 -9.78
N PHE A 224 -9.36 35.50 -10.34
CA PHE A 224 -10.28 36.42 -9.64
C PHE A 224 -11.76 36.22 -10.01
N THR A 225 -12.13 35.02 -10.48
CA THR A 225 -13.53 34.64 -10.75
C THR A 225 -14.35 34.37 -9.49
N HIS A 226 -13.71 34.33 -8.32
CA HIS A 226 -14.35 34.05 -7.04
C HIS A 226 -14.35 35.29 -6.13
N SER A 227 -15.21 35.28 -5.11
CA SER A 227 -15.24 36.32 -4.08
C SER A 227 -15.39 35.72 -2.67
N VAL A 228 -14.89 36.43 -1.67
CA VAL A 228 -15.10 36.17 -0.25
C VAL A 228 -15.82 37.41 0.32
N ASP A 229 -17.03 37.21 0.86
CA ASP A 229 -17.87 38.30 1.39
C ASP A 229 -18.06 39.48 0.41
N GLY A 230 -18.17 39.16 -0.90
CA GLY A 230 -18.34 40.15 -1.96
C GLY A 230 -17.05 40.81 -2.44
N LEU A 231 -15.88 40.47 -1.88
CA LEU A 231 -14.57 40.95 -2.33
C LEU A 231 -14.02 39.98 -3.38
N PRO A 232 -13.70 40.44 -4.60
CA PRO A 232 -12.99 39.61 -5.57
C PRO A 232 -11.68 39.08 -4.97
N TYR A 233 -11.46 37.78 -5.06
CA TYR A 233 -10.30 37.17 -4.44
C TYR A 233 -9.68 36.08 -5.31
N ASP A 234 -8.37 35.93 -5.20
CA ASP A 234 -7.62 34.91 -5.92
C ASP A 234 -7.99 33.50 -5.40
N TYR A 235 -8.60 32.67 -6.26
CA TYR A 235 -9.07 31.35 -5.89
C TYR A 235 -7.95 30.41 -5.40
N LYS A 236 -6.67 30.68 -5.74
CA LYS A 236 -5.51 29.96 -5.20
C LYS A 236 -5.36 30.12 -3.69
N PHE A 237 -5.96 31.13 -3.11
CA PHE A 237 -5.97 31.40 -1.67
C PHE A 237 -7.36 31.24 -1.05
N LEU A 238 -8.29 30.61 -1.74
CA LEU A 238 -9.57 30.18 -1.21
C LEU A 238 -9.50 28.71 -0.81
N TYR A 239 -9.95 28.44 0.42
CA TYR A 239 -9.83 27.11 1.03
C TYR A 239 -11.23 26.52 1.25
N GLY A 240 -11.49 25.38 0.65
CA GLY A 240 -12.76 24.67 0.75
C GLY A 240 -12.77 23.54 1.78
N VAL A 241 -11.57 23.11 2.21
CA VAL A 241 -11.39 22.08 3.23
C VAL A 241 -10.17 22.39 4.08
N LEU A 242 -10.06 21.78 5.26
CA LEU A 242 -8.82 21.79 6.06
C LEU A 242 -7.82 20.83 5.42
N GLY A 243 -6.93 21.35 4.57
CA GLY A 243 -6.02 20.55 3.76
C GLY A 243 -4.61 20.46 4.31
N TYR A 244 -3.76 19.77 3.55
CA TYR A 244 -2.37 19.45 3.88
C TYR A 244 -1.44 19.88 2.74
N ASN A 245 -0.14 19.75 2.93
CA ASN A 245 0.83 19.73 1.84
C ASN A 245 1.38 18.31 1.70
N MET A 246 0.82 17.56 0.74
CA MET A 246 1.21 16.16 0.49
C MET A 246 1.81 15.96 -0.90
N LYS A 247 2.24 17.03 -1.57
CA LYS A 247 2.90 16.95 -2.89
C LYS A 247 4.26 16.27 -2.79
N CYS A 248 4.62 15.51 -3.81
CA CYS A 248 5.99 15.11 -4.10
C CYS A 248 6.70 16.17 -4.97
N ALA A 249 8.02 16.04 -5.12
CA ALA A 249 8.77 16.75 -6.13
C ALA A 249 8.63 16.07 -7.50
N GLU A 250 8.84 16.83 -8.58
CA GLU A 250 8.81 16.31 -9.95
C GLU A 250 9.91 15.25 -10.17
N ALA A 251 11.07 15.41 -9.53
CA ALA A 251 12.16 14.45 -9.54
C ALA A 251 11.77 13.04 -9.03
N ASN A 252 10.81 12.97 -8.09
CA ASN A 252 10.30 11.69 -7.61
C ASN A 252 9.49 10.97 -8.71
N ALA A 253 8.67 11.70 -9.47
CA ALA A 253 7.94 11.14 -10.59
C ALA A 253 8.89 10.68 -11.69
N ALA A 254 9.94 11.45 -12.01
CA ALA A 254 10.97 11.08 -12.98
C ALA A 254 11.64 9.75 -12.61
N PHE A 255 12.03 9.59 -11.35
CA PHE A 255 12.58 8.34 -10.83
C PHE A 255 11.57 7.18 -10.95
N GLY A 256 10.32 7.41 -10.51
CA GLY A 256 9.25 6.42 -10.51
C GLY A 256 8.87 5.91 -11.90
N LEU A 257 8.95 6.77 -12.93
CA LEU A 257 8.70 6.38 -14.31
C LEU A 257 9.70 5.32 -14.81
N VAL A 258 10.98 5.48 -14.52
CA VAL A 258 12.02 4.50 -14.87
C VAL A 258 11.80 3.19 -14.12
N GLN A 259 11.45 3.27 -12.84
CA GLN A 259 11.13 2.08 -12.03
C GLN A 259 9.92 1.32 -12.60
N LEU A 260 8.90 2.05 -13.08
CA LEU A 260 7.72 1.44 -13.69
C LEU A 260 8.06 0.72 -15.00
N GLU A 261 8.95 1.24 -15.82
CA GLU A 261 9.45 0.55 -17.04
C GLU A 261 10.14 -0.78 -16.71
N ARG A 262 10.80 -0.86 -15.55
CA ARG A 262 11.49 -2.07 -15.08
C ARG A 262 10.58 -3.03 -14.30
N PHE A 263 9.36 -2.61 -13.98
CA PHE A 263 8.47 -3.32 -13.05
C PHE A 263 8.21 -4.78 -13.45
N GLN A 264 8.00 -5.08 -14.74
CA GLN A 264 7.76 -6.46 -15.18
C GLN A 264 8.98 -7.36 -14.93
N SER A 265 10.19 -6.84 -15.12
CA SER A 265 11.42 -7.57 -14.79
C SER A 265 11.53 -7.85 -13.29
N PHE A 266 11.20 -6.86 -12.46
CA PHE A 266 11.19 -7.03 -11.00
C PHE A 266 10.17 -8.08 -10.55
N LYS A 267 8.97 -8.10 -11.14
CA LYS A 267 7.95 -9.13 -10.88
C LYS A 267 8.47 -10.54 -11.19
N ASN A 268 9.11 -10.70 -12.33
CA ASN A 268 9.62 -12.01 -12.76
C ASN A 268 10.68 -12.54 -11.78
N ILE A 269 11.64 -11.70 -11.39
CA ILE A 269 12.68 -12.09 -10.42
C ILE A 269 12.06 -12.42 -9.06
N ARG A 270 11.15 -11.57 -8.56
CA ARG A 270 10.43 -11.82 -7.29
C ARG A 270 9.68 -13.14 -7.33
N ARG A 271 8.98 -13.42 -8.42
CA ARG A 271 8.23 -14.66 -8.58
C ARG A 271 9.14 -15.90 -8.58
N ALA A 272 10.26 -15.86 -9.28
CA ALA A 272 11.25 -16.94 -9.28
C ALA A 272 11.82 -17.19 -7.87
N ASN A 273 12.14 -16.13 -7.11
CA ASN A 273 12.62 -16.24 -5.73
C ASN A 273 11.55 -16.86 -4.83
N ILE A 274 10.29 -16.46 -4.96
CA ILE A 274 9.16 -17.00 -4.19
C ILE A 274 8.96 -18.50 -4.48
N GLU A 275 8.92 -18.88 -5.76
CA GLU A 275 8.78 -20.28 -6.15
C GLU A 275 9.93 -21.14 -5.60
N ARG A 276 11.14 -20.58 -5.60
CA ARG A 276 12.31 -21.25 -5.02
C ARG A 276 12.20 -21.45 -3.51
N TYR A 277 11.69 -20.46 -2.76
CA TYR A 277 11.39 -20.61 -1.34
C TYR A 277 10.37 -21.72 -1.08
N LEU A 278 9.25 -21.68 -1.79
CA LEU A 278 8.15 -22.64 -1.61
C LEU A 278 8.62 -24.06 -1.90
N GLU A 279 9.37 -24.27 -2.98
CA GLU A 279 9.91 -25.58 -3.32
C GLU A 279 10.91 -26.11 -2.28
N ASN A 280 11.81 -25.23 -1.81
CA ASN A 280 12.84 -25.63 -0.84
C ASN A 280 12.30 -25.87 0.57
N LEU A 281 11.19 -25.21 0.95
CA LEU A 281 10.66 -25.26 2.31
C LEU A 281 9.43 -26.15 2.47
N LYS A 282 8.88 -26.74 1.40
CA LYS A 282 7.62 -27.53 1.42
C LYS A 282 7.62 -28.68 2.42
N ASP A 283 8.78 -29.25 2.70
CA ASP A 283 8.94 -30.41 3.59
C ASP A 283 9.34 -30.03 5.04
N VAL A 284 9.49 -28.72 5.35
CA VAL A 284 9.79 -28.23 6.70
C VAL A 284 8.50 -28.13 7.50
N LYS A 285 8.16 -29.16 8.27
CA LYS A 285 6.87 -29.33 8.96
C LYS A 285 6.58 -28.27 10.04
N GLU A 286 7.62 -27.62 10.55
CA GLU A 286 7.55 -26.58 11.58
C GLU A 286 7.12 -25.22 11.02
N LEU A 287 7.09 -25.08 9.67
CA LEU A 287 6.66 -23.87 8.99
C LEU A 287 5.23 -24.00 8.47
N ILE A 288 4.46 -22.93 8.62
CA ILE A 288 3.24 -22.72 7.85
C ILE A 288 3.62 -21.83 6.67
N LEU A 289 3.46 -22.38 5.47
CA LEU A 289 3.70 -21.68 4.22
C LEU A 289 2.46 -20.89 3.79
N PRO A 290 2.61 -19.78 3.03
CA PRO A 290 1.49 -19.03 2.51
C PRO A 290 0.76 -19.80 1.40
N ASP A 291 -0.51 -19.43 1.18
CA ASP A 291 -1.29 -19.92 0.04
C ASP A 291 -0.82 -19.25 -1.26
N ASP A 292 -0.28 -20.04 -2.18
CA ASP A 292 0.20 -19.60 -3.50
C ASP A 292 -0.77 -19.92 -4.64
N SER A 293 -2.00 -20.30 -4.34
CA SER A 293 -2.99 -20.75 -5.34
C SER A 293 -3.27 -19.71 -6.43
N ILE A 294 -3.28 -18.42 -6.06
CA ILE A 294 -3.48 -17.28 -6.98
C ILE A 294 -2.17 -16.66 -7.48
N LYS A 295 -1.02 -17.25 -7.14
CA LYS A 295 0.34 -16.77 -7.50
C LYS A 295 0.54 -15.28 -7.27
N PRO A 296 0.37 -14.76 -6.04
CA PRO A 296 0.51 -13.34 -5.76
C PRO A 296 1.95 -12.86 -5.96
N ASN A 297 2.10 -11.57 -6.28
CA ASN A 297 3.41 -10.92 -6.30
C ASN A 297 3.74 -10.37 -4.92
N TRP A 298 4.22 -11.22 -4.03
CA TRP A 298 4.52 -10.82 -2.67
C TRP A 298 5.67 -9.80 -2.59
N LEU A 299 5.49 -8.84 -1.69
CA LEU A 299 6.54 -7.90 -1.28
C LEU A 299 7.75 -8.65 -0.68
N ALA A 300 7.47 -9.68 0.10
CA ALA A 300 8.40 -10.55 0.79
C ALA A 300 7.75 -11.92 0.97
N ILE A 301 8.52 -12.99 1.24
CA ILE A 301 7.91 -14.29 1.53
C ILE A 301 7.39 -14.31 2.97
N PRO A 302 6.06 -14.50 3.19
CA PRO A 302 5.49 -14.61 4.53
C PRO A 302 5.55 -16.05 5.00
N LEU A 303 6.06 -16.26 6.19
CA LEU A 303 6.18 -17.56 6.82
C LEU A 303 5.72 -17.48 8.29
N GLN A 304 5.33 -18.61 8.87
CA GLN A 304 4.97 -18.69 10.28
C GLN A 304 5.61 -19.89 10.95
N THR A 305 5.99 -19.74 12.23
CA THR A 305 6.46 -20.82 13.06
C THR A 305 6.27 -20.51 14.55
N LYS A 306 6.02 -21.53 15.35
CA LYS A 306 5.98 -21.41 16.82
C LYS A 306 7.33 -21.03 17.42
N ASN A 307 8.43 -21.33 16.73
CA ASN A 307 9.81 -21.00 17.13
C ASN A 307 10.30 -19.67 16.56
N ARG A 308 9.39 -18.73 16.27
CA ARG A 308 9.72 -17.49 15.54
C ARG A 308 10.93 -16.77 16.13
N LEU A 309 10.94 -16.47 17.42
CA LEU A 309 11.98 -15.65 18.02
C LEU A 309 13.37 -16.28 17.86
N GLU A 310 13.48 -17.58 18.18
CA GLU A 310 14.77 -18.28 18.10
C GLU A 310 15.24 -18.41 16.64
N LEU A 311 14.32 -18.71 15.71
CA LEU A 311 14.63 -18.76 14.29
C LEU A 311 15.13 -17.41 13.76
N LEU A 312 14.43 -16.30 14.08
CA LEU A 312 14.85 -14.98 13.63
C LEU A 312 16.21 -14.58 14.20
N GLN A 313 16.48 -14.87 15.48
CA GLN A 313 17.79 -14.63 16.08
C GLN A 313 18.90 -15.44 15.40
N PHE A 314 18.61 -16.70 15.03
CA PHE A 314 19.55 -17.53 14.29
C PHE A 314 19.82 -16.98 12.88
N LEU A 315 18.78 -16.60 12.15
CA LEU A 315 18.91 -16.04 10.79
C LEU A 315 19.68 -14.72 10.78
N GLU A 316 19.39 -13.80 11.72
CA GLU A 316 20.12 -12.52 11.83
C GLU A 316 21.61 -12.72 12.15
N LYS A 317 21.96 -13.72 13.00
CA LYS A 317 23.37 -14.11 13.23
C LYS A 317 24.06 -14.66 11.98
N ASN A 318 23.29 -15.20 11.05
CA ASN A 318 23.77 -15.69 9.75
C ASN A 318 23.64 -14.64 8.63
N ASN A 319 23.60 -13.34 8.96
CA ASN A 319 23.50 -12.21 8.02
C ASN A 319 22.23 -12.22 7.15
N ILE A 320 21.13 -12.80 7.62
CA ILE A 320 19.82 -12.78 6.95
C ILE A 320 18.91 -11.84 7.72
N GLN A 321 18.55 -10.71 7.11
CA GLN A 321 17.65 -9.72 7.71
C GLN A 321 16.21 -10.22 7.70
N THR A 322 15.52 -10.06 8.83
CA THR A 322 14.16 -10.53 9.03
C THR A 322 13.19 -9.41 9.42
N ARG A 323 11.91 -9.62 9.25
CA ARG A 323 10.84 -8.75 9.79
C ARG A 323 9.73 -9.62 10.36
N VAL A 324 9.00 -9.08 11.35
CA VAL A 324 7.71 -9.66 11.76
C VAL A 324 6.64 -9.29 10.73
N THR A 325 5.52 -10.00 10.73
CA THR A 325 4.41 -9.72 9.81
C THR A 325 3.67 -8.47 10.24
N PHE A 326 4.20 -7.31 9.88
CA PHE A 326 3.69 -5.98 10.15
C PHE A 326 3.21 -5.78 11.60
N ALA A 327 1.99 -5.23 11.78
CA ALA A 327 1.45 -4.96 13.10
C ALA A 327 0.88 -6.21 13.80
N GLY A 328 0.65 -7.33 13.08
CA GLY A 328 -0.17 -8.40 13.63
C GLY A 328 -1.57 -7.88 13.96
N ASN A 329 -2.12 -8.20 15.11
CA ASN A 329 -3.37 -7.59 15.58
C ASN A 329 -3.13 -6.12 15.99
N VAL A 330 -3.50 -5.19 15.11
CA VAL A 330 -3.24 -3.75 15.29
C VAL A 330 -3.93 -3.19 16.54
N THR A 331 -5.04 -3.78 16.99
CA THR A 331 -5.76 -3.32 18.18
C THR A 331 -4.98 -3.54 19.49
N ARG A 332 -3.94 -4.38 19.48
CA ARG A 332 -3.06 -4.60 20.63
C ARG A 332 -2.00 -3.51 20.81
N HIS A 333 -1.80 -2.67 19.80
CA HIS A 333 -0.80 -1.60 19.89
C HIS A 333 -1.26 -0.45 20.80
N PRO A 334 -0.35 0.22 21.53
CA PRO A 334 -0.71 1.22 22.55
C PRO A 334 -1.66 2.31 22.05
N VAL A 335 -1.47 2.83 20.83
CA VAL A 335 -2.28 3.91 20.25
C VAL A 335 -3.71 3.47 19.91
N TYR A 336 -3.96 2.17 19.77
CA TYR A 336 -5.26 1.60 19.39
C TYR A 336 -5.92 0.82 20.54
N ARG A 337 -5.45 1.00 21.78
CA ARG A 337 -5.91 0.23 22.94
C ARG A 337 -7.40 0.38 23.26
N GLU A 338 -8.01 1.48 22.91
CA GLU A 338 -9.45 1.69 23.05
C GLU A 338 -10.29 0.75 22.17
N TYR A 339 -9.68 0.19 21.10
CA TYR A 339 -10.28 -0.77 20.18
C TYR A 339 -9.85 -2.21 20.45
N LEU A 340 -9.19 -2.49 21.58
CA LEU A 340 -8.66 -3.82 21.90
C LEU A 340 -9.73 -4.89 21.76
N GLN A 341 -9.45 -5.85 20.90
CA GLN A 341 -10.29 -7.00 20.63
C GLN A 341 -9.40 -8.21 20.24
N ASP A 342 -9.83 -9.41 20.64
CA ASP A 342 -9.19 -10.65 20.25
C ASP A 342 -9.61 -11.03 18.83
N PHE A 343 -8.60 -11.36 17.99
CA PHE A 343 -8.76 -11.89 16.64
C PHE A 343 -7.85 -13.10 16.52
N GLU A 344 -8.44 -14.29 16.41
CA GLU A 344 -7.71 -15.57 16.51
C GLU A 344 -6.57 -15.65 15.51
N VAL A 345 -6.84 -15.30 14.25
CA VAL A 345 -5.84 -15.41 13.19
C VAL A 345 -4.82 -14.27 13.28
N ALA A 346 -5.26 -13.03 13.45
CA ALA A 346 -4.35 -11.89 13.57
C ALA A 346 -3.42 -12.03 14.80
N ASP A 347 -3.93 -12.55 15.92
CA ASP A 347 -3.13 -12.82 17.12
C ASP A 347 -2.13 -13.97 16.90
N THR A 348 -2.53 -15.02 16.18
CA THR A 348 -1.64 -16.12 15.79
C THR A 348 -0.52 -15.62 14.87
N ILE A 349 -0.84 -14.83 13.87
CA ILE A 349 0.14 -14.22 12.97
C ILE A 349 1.06 -13.24 13.73
N MET A 350 0.50 -12.44 14.65
CA MET A 350 1.30 -11.55 15.50
C MET A 350 2.33 -12.32 16.32
N LYS A 351 2.00 -13.53 16.78
CA LYS A 351 2.90 -14.39 17.56
C LYS A 351 3.92 -15.12 16.71
N ASN A 352 3.51 -15.66 15.56
CA ASN A 352 4.26 -16.66 14.80
C ASN A 352 4.77 -16.15 13.45
N GLY A 353 4.18 -15.07 12.89
CA GLY A 353 4.42 -14.61 11.54
C GLY A 353 5.72 -13.80 11.39
N PHE A 354 6.40 -14.02 10.27
CA PHE A 354 7.59 -13.29 9.90
C PHE A 354 7.74 -13.21 8.37
N LEU A 355 8.58 -12.30 7.91
CA LEU A 355 8.83 -12.01 6.50
C LEU A 355 10.33 -12.11 6.21
N LEU A 356 10.68 -12.72 5.09
CA LEU A 356 12.03 -12.74 4.53
C LEU A 356 12.07 -12.10 3.15
N GLY A 357 13.23 -11.58 2.77
CA GLY A 357 13.41 -10.96 1.45
C GLY A 357 13.15 -11.93 0.31
N ALA A 358 12.39 -11.46 -0.69
CA ALA A 358 12.18 -12.16 -1.97
C ALA A 358 12.29 -11.16 -3.14
N HIS A 359 13.02 -10.06 -2.93
CA HIS A 359 13.06 -8.92 -3.82
C HIS A 359 13.98 -9.12 -5.04
N HIS A 360 13.88 -8.22 -6.01
CA HIS A 360 14.60 -8.29 -7.29
C HIS A 360 16.12 -8.04 -7.20
N GLY A 361 16.65 -7.66 -6.02
CA GLY A 361 18.08 -7.61 -5.74
C GLY A 361 18.66 -8.93 -5.24
N MET A 362 17.83 -9.97 -5.08
CA MET A 362 18.25 -11.33 -4.74
C MET A 362 18.23 -12.23 -5.97
N ASN A 363 19.07 -13.26 -5.95
CA ASN A 363 19.03 -14.36 -6.90
C ASN A 363 18.65 -15.69 -6.19
N THR A 364 18.54 -16.77 -6.94
CA THR A 364 18.16 -18.09 -6.42
C THR A 364 19.18 -18.65 -5.43
N ASP A 365 20.47 -18.36 -5.56
CA ASP A 365 21.50 -18.80 -4.62
C ASP A 365 21.35 -18.11 -3.26
N ASP A 366 20.97 -16.83 -3.26
CA ASP A 366 20.63 -16.11 -2.04
C ASP A 366 19.44 -16.78 -1.32
N VAL A 367 18.42 -17.21 -2.07
CA VAL A 367 17.24 -17.93 -1.55
C VAL A 367 17.64 -19.30 -1.01
N ASP A 368 18.45 -20.06 -1.73
CA ASP A 368 18.93 -21.37 -1.30
C ASP A 368 19.70 -21.26 0.02
N TYR A 369 20.59 -20.28 0.14
CA TYR A 369 21.30 -20.02 1.39
C TYR A 369 20.35 -19.78 2.56
N VAL A 370 19.31 -18.97 2.37
CA VAL A 370 18.30 -18.71 3.42
C VAL A 370 17.56 -19.99 3.80
N CYS A 371 17.13 -20.78 2.80
CA CYS A 371 16.43 -22.05 3.03
C CYS A 371 17.30 -23.08 3.76
N ASP A 372 18.59 -23.17 3.40
CA ASP A 372 19.54 -24.07 4.05
C ASP A 372 19.73 -23.68 5.51
N LYS A 373 19.81 -22.39 5.84
CA LYS A 373 19.88 -21.92 7.23
C LYS A 373 18.62 -22.24 8.03
N ILE A 374 17.44 -22.14 7.41
CA ILE A 374 16.18 -22.56 8.07
C ILE A 374 16.19 -24.06 8.37
N LYS A 375 16.58 -24.88 7.40
CA LYS A 375 16.71 -26.36 7.59
C LYS A 375 17.75 -26.71 8.64
N GLU A 376 18.92 -26.06 8.64
CA GLU A 376 19.99 -26.23 9.65
C GLU A 376 19.46 -25.94 11.06
N PHE A 377 18.68 -24.84 11.23
CA PHE A 377 18.08 -24.51 12.50
C PHE A 377 17.17 -25.62 13.03
N TYR A 378 16.30 -26.18 12.19
CA TYR A 378 15.40 -27.25 12.63
C TYR A 378 16.09 -28.61 12.79
N ALA A 379 17.12 -28.90 12.00
CA ALA A 379 17.90 -30.13 12.15
C ALA A 379 18.74 -30.15 13.45
N SER A 380 18.99 -28.98 14.06
CA SER A 380 19.74 -28.85 15.33
C SER A 380 18.84 -28.87 16.56
N LYS A 381 17.53 -28.98 16.43
CA LYS A 381 16.53 -29.08 17.49
C LYS A 381 16.03 -30.50 17.67
#